data_1601a36b01501373d0acb74eae15ebd8
#
_entry.id   1601a36b01501373d0acb74eae15ebd8
#
_cell.length_a   1.000
_cell.length_b   1.000
_cell.length_c   1.000
_cell.angle_alpha   90.00
_cell.angle_beta   90.00
_cell.angle_gamma   90.00
#
_symmetry.space_group_name_H-M   'P 1'
#
loop_
_entity.id
_entity.type
_entity.pdbx_description
1 polymer ?
#
loop_
_entity_poly.entity_id
_entity_poly.type
_entity_poly.pdbx_seq_one_letter_code
_entity_poly.pdbx_strand_id
1 'polypeptide(L)'
;MSLHKTDPEFAERFDYFVLNEVAKEEKQQLESSTRYLVILAALIGCGGIDAYKETLPKALENAITPIVAKEVVYQATDYLGYGRMLPFLNVTNEILTEIGIELPLPGQATTTLDDRLEKGIKAQAKILGEHMKEAWKASHINRWLAANCFASMLEGSL
;
A
#
# COMPACT_ATOMS: atom_id res chain seq x y z
N MET A 1 -10.09 4.21 21.98
CA MET A 1 -10.55 3.34 23.10
C MET A 1 -10.43 1.92 22.58
N SER A 2 -9.75 1.01 23.32
CA SER A 2 -9.48 -0.36 22.80
C SER A 2 -10.75 -1.23 22.86
N LEU A 3 -11.05 -1.94 21.76
CA LEU A 3 -12.16 -2.90 21.66
C LEU A 3 -12.14 -3.94 22.79
N HIS A 4 -10.96 -4.38 23.23
CA HIS A 4 -10.83 -5.29 24.40
C HIS A 4 -11.41 -4.75 25.70
N LYS A 5 -11.61 -3.43 25.82
CA LYS A 5 -12.26 -2.81 27.00
C LYS A 5 -13.74 -2.61 26.82
N THR A 6 -14.21 -2.33 25.60
CA THR A 6 -15.63 -2.03 25.32
C THR A 6 -16.40 -3.27 24.91
N ASP A 7 -15.76 -4.15 24.13
CA ASP A 7 -16.38 -5.31 23.48
C ASP A 7 -15.47 -6.55 23.59
N PRO A 8 -15.13 -7.02 24.81
CA PRO A 8 -14.09 -8.03 25.02
C PRO A 8 -14.40 -9.36 24.32
N GLU A 9 -15.62 -9.85 24.39
CA GLU A 9 -16.02 -11.10 23.74
C GLU A 9 -15.85 -11.06 22.21
N PHE A 10 -16.24 -9.96 21.61
CA PHE A 10 -16.05 -9.77 20.15
C PHE A 10 -14.56 -9.70 19.79
N ALA A 11 -13.79 -8.92 20.55
CA ALA A 11 -12.37 -8.75 20.30
C ALA A 11 -11.60 -10.07 20.41
N GLU A 12 -11.87 -10.87 21.47
CA GLU A 12 -11.26 -12.19 21.66
C GLU A 12 -11.59 -13.17 20.51
N ARG A 13 -12.85 -13.22 20.08
CA ARG A 13 -13.27 -14.07 18.95
C ARG A 13 -12.65 -13.64 17.63
N PHE A 14 -12.59 -12.33 17.39
CA PHE A 14 -11.99 -11.79 16.18
C PHE A 14 -10.49 -12.06 16.13
N ASP A 15 -9.77 -11.82 17.22
CA ASP A 15 -8.33 -12.09 17.33
C ASP A 15 -8.05 -13.60 17.16
N TYR A 16 -8.85 -14.46 17.75
CA TYR A 16 -8.71 -15.91 17.56
C TYR A 16 -8.87 -16.30 16.10
N PHE A 17 -9.92 -15.80 15.42
CA PHE A 17 -10.16 -16.06 14.00
C PHE A 17 -8.97 -15.60 13.15
N VAL A 18 -8.52 -14.36 13.32
CA VAL A 18 -7.43 -13.79 12.51
C VAL A 18 -6.09 -14.49 12.76
N LEU A 19 -5.75 -14.73 14.04
CA LEU A 19 -4.41 -15.21 14.42
C LEU A 19 -4.28 -16.74 14.42
N ASN A 20 -5.37 -17.47 14.56
CA ASN A 20 -5.33 -18.92 14.68
C ASN A 20 -6.00 -19.67 13.53
N GLU A 21 -7.05 -19.12 12.93
CA GLU A 21 -7.69 -19.76 11.81
C GLU A 21 -7.12 -19.25 10.49
N VAL A 22 -7.26 -17.93 10.20
CA VAL A 22 -6.79 -17.36 8.94
C VAL A 22 -5.28 -17.40 8.80
N ALA A 23 -4.55 -17.00 9.85
CA ALA A 23 -3.09 -16.90 9.78
C ALA A 23 -2.37 -18.25 9.75
N LYS A 24 -3.01 -19.34 10.21
CA LYS A 24 -2.43 -20.69 10.27
C LYS A 24 -2.95 -21.63 9.20
N GLU A 25 -3.80 -21.17 8.29
CA GLU A 25 -4.28 -21.98 7.17
C GLU A 25 -3.11 -22.45 6.29
N GLU A 26 -2.80 -23.73 6.30
CA GLU A 26 -1.56 -24.31 5.77
C GLU A 26 -1.28 -23.98 4.29
N LYS A 27 -2.34 -23.84 3.49
CA LYS A 27 -2.21 -23.57 2.05
C LYS A 27 -2.26 -22.09 1.70
N GLN A 28 -2.39 -21.20 2.68
CA GLN A 28 -2.60 -19.76 2.50
C GLN A 28 -1.55 -18.93 3.26
N GLN A 29 -0.44 -19.54 3.66
CA GLN A 29 0.61 -18.83 4.40
C GLN A 29 1.32 -17.83 3.50
N LEU A 30 1.25 -16.56 3.90
CA LEU A 30 2.02 -15.48 3.31
C LEU A 30 3.22 -15.14 4.22
N GLU A 31 4.31 -14.74 3.61
CA GLU A 31 5.40 -14.07 4.33
C GLU A 31 4.85 -12.88 5.13
N SER A 32 5.44 -12.63 6.31
CA SER A 32 4.95 -11.60 7.24
C SER A 32 4.83 -10.23 6.57
N SER A 33 5.84 -9.83 5.80
CA SER A 33 5.83 -8.58 5.03
C SER A 33 4.66 -8.52 4.04
N THR A 34 4.49 -9.54 3.22
CA THR A 34 3.39 -9.61 2.25
C THR A 34 2.03 -9.56 2.93
N ARG A 35 1.87 -10.27 4.06
CA ARG A 35 0.62 -10.26 4.84
C ARG A 35 0.28 -8.85 5.31
N TYR A 36 1.24 -8.14 5.92
CA TYR A 36 0.99 -6.77 6.38
C TYR A 36 0.71 -5.81 5.22
N LEU A 37 1.41 -5.94 4.09
CA LEU A 37 1.13 -5.14 2.90
C LEU A 37 -0.31 -5.34 2.41
N VAL A 38 -0.78 -6.58 2.32
CA VAL A 38 -2.17 -6.90 1.92
C VAL A 38 -3.18 -6.31 2.91
N ILE A 39 -2.94 -6.45 4.22
CA ILE A 39 -3.83 -5.88 5.23
C ILE A 39 -3.88 -4.36 5.16
N LEU A 40 -2.72 -3.69 5.08
CA LEU A 40 -2.66 -2.23 4.99
C LEU A 40 -3.34 -1.73 3.71
N ALA A 41 -3.08 -2.36 2.56
CA ALA A 41 -3.72 -2.02 1.29
C ALA A 41 -5.25 -2.21 1.35
N ALA A 42 -5.73 -3.30 1.95
CA ALA A 42 -7.16 -3.54 2.14
C ALA A 42 -7.81 -2.49 3.05
N LEU A 43 -7.15 -2.12 4.15
CA LEU A 43 -7.63 -1.08 5.07
C LEU A 43 -7.69 0.29 4.41
N ILE A 44 -6.70 0.65 3.60
CA ILE A 44 -6.72 1.87 2.80
C ILE A 44 -7.89 1.81 1.80
N GLY A 45 -8.06 0.68 1.10
CA GLY A 45 -9.10 0.50 0.09
C GLY A 45 -10.53 0.63 0.64
N CYS A 46 -10.79 0.10 1.84
CA CYS A 46 -12.10 0.19 2.49
C CYS A 46 -12.29 1.43 3.38
N GLY A 47 -11.29 2.32 3.50
CA GLY A 47 -11.37 3.50 4.34
C GLY A 47 -11.24 3.22 5.84
N GLY A 48 -10.68 2.08 6.23
CA GLY A 48 -10.54 1.61 7.61
C GLY A 48 -9.42 2.28 8.39
N ILE A 49 -9.47 3.60 8.56
CA ILE A 49 -8.36 4.39 9.11
C ILE A 49 -8.02 4.05 10.57
N ASP A 50 -9.01 3.73 11.40
CA ASP A 50 -8.77 3.37 12.80
C ASP A 50 -8.03 2.04 12.90
N ALA A 51 -8.46 1.03 12.14
CA ALA A 51 -7.77 -0.25 12.06
C ALA A 51 -6.37 -0.14 11.42
N TYR A 52 -6.21 0.75 10.44
CA TYR A 52 -4.90 1.08 9.87
C TYR A 52 -3.95 1.64 10.92
N LYS A 53 -4.44 2.59 11.75
CA LYS A 53 -3.70 3.21 12.83
C LYS A 53 -3.21 2.20 13.88
N GLU A 54 -4.00 1.16 14.16
CA GLU A 54 -3.65 0.08 15.06
C GLU A 54 -2.70 -0.96 14.41
N THR A 55 -2.76 -1.13 13.10
CA THR A 55 -2.01 -2.16 12.36
C THR A 55 -0.62 -1.68 11.94
N LEU A 56 -0.48 -0.43 11.53
CA LEU A 56 0.77 0.09 10.99
C LEU A 56 1.96 -0.01 11.96
N PRO A 57 1.85 0.31 13.26
CA PRO A 57 2.96 0.12 14.20
C PRO A 57 3.45 -1.33 14.26
N LYS A 58 2.53 -2.29 14.28
CA LYS A 58 2.87 -3.74 14.30
C LYS A 58 3.59 -4.17 13.03
N ALA A 59 3.18 -3.62 11.90
CA ALA A 59 3.84 -3.86 10.61
C ALA A 59 5.27 -3.31 10.58
N LEU A 60 5.47 -2.09 11.08
CA LEU A 60 6.79 -1.44 11.16
C LEU A 60 7.75 -2.15 12.11
N GLU A 61 7.27 -2.68 13.22
CA GLU A 61 8.09 -3.44 14.18
C GLU A 61 8.62 -4.76 13.60
N ASN A 62 7.84 -5.44 12.76
CA ASN A 62 8.07 -6.86 12.50
C ASN A 62 8.28 -7.21 11.02
N ALA A 63 7.91 -6.34 10.07
CA ALA A 63 7.74 -6.82 8.71
C ALA A 63 8.12 -5.84 7.59
N ILE A 64 7.89 -4.55 7.75
CA ILE A 64 8.08 -3.57 6.68
C ILE A 64 8.89 -2.35 7.13
N THR A 65 9.56 -1.71 6.18
CA THR A 65 10.29 -0.47 6.46
C THR A 65 9.37 0.76 6.36
N PRO A 66 9.77 1.92 6.95
CA PRO A 66 9.04 3.19 6.78
C PRO A 66 8.82 3.59 5.32
N ILE A 67 9.81 3.33 4.46
CA ILE A 67 9.71 3.60 3.02
C ILE A 67 8.58 2.77 2.41
N VAL A 68 8.58 1.46 2.65
CA VAL A 68 7.55 0.55 2.13
C VAL A 68 6.16 0.93 2.63
N ALA A 69 6.02 1.32 3.90
CA ALA A 69 4.75 1.78 4.46
C ALA A 69 4.21 3.02 3.70
N LYS A 70 5.07 3.99 3.39
CA LYS A 70 4.67 5.17 2.61
C LYS A 70 4.36 4.83 1.15
N GLU A 71 5.12 3.93 0.54
CA GLU A 71 4.87 3.51 -0.85
C GLU A 71 3.49 2.87 -1.04
N VAL A 72 3.05 2.01 -0.11
CA VAL A 72 1.68 1.46 -0.15
C VAL A 72 0.63 2.58 -0.17
N VAL A 73 0.82 3.63 0.64
CA VAL A 73 -0.10 4.77 0.66
C VAL A 73 -0.01 5.59 -0.63
N TYR A 74 1.19 5.85 -1.13
CA TYR A 74 1.38 6.60 -2.38
C TYR A 74 0.74 5.89 -3.57
N GLN A 75 0.97 4.59 -3.72
CA GLN A 75 0.41 3.79 -4.81
C GLN A 75 -1.12 3.70 -4.75
N ALA A 76 -1.72 3.74 -3.56
CA ALA A 76 -3.17 3.79 -3.40
C ALA A 76 -3.81 5.02 -4.05
N THR A 77 -3.05 6.10 -4.30
CA THR A 77 -3.54 7.34 -4.91
C THR A 77 -4.15 7.11 -6.29
N ASP A 78 -3.53 6.25 -7.10
CA ASP A 78 -3.99 5.96 -8.45
C ASP A 78 -5.35 5.24 -8.50
N TYR A 79 -5.66 4.49 -7.44
CA TYR A 79 -6.89 3.69 -7.32
C TYR A 79 -8.02 4.43 -6.58
N LEU A 80 -7.67 5.19 -5.56
CA LEU A 80 -8.65 5.82 -4.65
C LEU A 80 -8.80 7.31 -4.85
N GLY A 81 -7.82 7.95 -5.47
CA GLY A 81 -7.69 9.39 -5.56
C GLY A 81 -7.11 10.02 -4.29
N TYR A 82 -6.49 11.19 -4.47
CA TYR A 82 -5.77 11.91 -3.43
C TYR A 82 -6.60 12.16 -2.15
N GLY A 83 -7.88 12.54 -2.30
CA GLY A 83 -8.71 12.87 -1.16
C GLY A 83 -8.98 11.70 -0.20
N ARG A 84 -9.05 10.48 -0.73
CA ARG A 84 -9.21 9.26 0.09
C ARG A 84 -7.90 8.76 0.67
N MET A 85 -6.80 8.97 -0.06
CA MET A 85 -5.46 8.56 0.39
C MET A 85 -4.90 9.48 1.47
N LEU A 86 -5.12 10.79 1.39
CA LEU A 86 -4.48 11.79 2.25
C LEU A 86 -4.62 11.53 3.76
N PRO A 87 -5.77 11.12 4.31
CA PRO A 87 -5.88 10.79 5.72
C PRO A 87 -4.92 9.67 6.16
N PHE A 88 -4.70 8.66 5.32
CA PHE A 88 -3.77 7.57 5.61
C PHE A 88 -2.32 8.04 5.59
N LEU A 89 -1.96 8.95 4.66
CA LEU A 89 -0.63 9.55 4.63
C LEU A 89 -0.35 10.37 5.89
N ASN A 90 -1.33 11.15 6.35
CA ASN A 90 -1.19 11.93 7.58
C ASN A 90 -0.97 11.02 8.79
N VAL A 91 -1.80 9.99 8.95
CA VAL A 91 -1.64 8.99 10.02
C VAL A 91 -0.30 8.27 9.94
N THR A 92 0.16 7.91 8.73
CA THR A 92 1.48 7.29 8.55
C THR A 92 2.59 8.23 9.03
N ASN A 93 2.54 9.50 8.64
CA ASN A 93 3.54 10.49 9.07
C ASN A 93 3.52 10.73 10.59
N GLU A 94 2.34 10.79 11.21
CA GLU A 94 2.19 10.89 12.67
C GLU A 94 2.88 9.71 13.37
N ILE A 95 2.55 8.47 12.98
CA ILE A 95 3.12 7.26 13.57
C ILE A 95 4.63 7.19 13.37
N LEU A 96 5.13 7.49 12.17
CA LEU A 96 6.58 7.51 11.91
C LEU A 96 7.30 8.51 12.81
N THR A 97 6.72 9.70 12.98
CA THR A 97 7.28 10.73 13.87
C THR A 97 7.24 10.28 15.35
N GLU A 98 6.15 9.67 15.80
CA GLU A 98 6.00 9.16 17.16
C GLU A 98 7.04 8.08 17.52
N ILE A 99 7.43 7.24 16.56
CA ILE A 99 8.48 6.23 16.74
C ILE A 99 9.90 6.76 16.47
N GLY A 100 10.05 8.07 16.27
CA GLY A 100 11.35 8.73 16.14
C GLY A 100 11.96 8.68 14.75
N ILE A 101 11.20 8.41 13.72
CA ILE A 101 11.66 8.46 12.32
C ILE A 101 11.61 9.89 11.83
N GLU A 102 12.78 10.40 11.39
CA GLU A 102 12.90 11.74 10.83
C GLU A 102 12.29 11.81 9.41
N LEU A 103 11.48 12.84 9.18
CA LEU A 103 10.87 13.12 7.88
C LEU A 103 11.48 14.39 7.26
N PRO A 104 11.60 14.49 5.94
CA PRO A 104 11.13 13.51 4.92
C PRO A 104 12.04 12.29 4.79
N LEU A 105 11.45 11.15 4.41
CA LEU A 105 12.23 9.97 4.02
C LEU A 105 12.96 10.21 2.69
N PRO A 106 14.06 9.49 2.42
CA PRO A 106 14.72 9.54 1.11
C PRO A 106 13.76 9.26 -0.03
N GLY A 107 13.82 10.08 -1.09
CA GLY A 107 12.99 9.88 -2.28
C GLY A 107 13.30 8.58 -3.00
N GLN A 108 12.27 7.92 -3.52
CA GLN A 108 12.37 6.64 -4.23
C GLN A 108 12.07 6.77 -5.74
N ALA A 109 11.85 7.99 -6.23
CA ALA A 109 11.52 8.21 -7.64
C ALA A 109 12.67 7.75 -8.56
N THR A 110 12.34 6.87 -9.50
CA THR A 110 13.27 6.33 -10.50
C THR A 110 13.00 6.88 -11.90
N THR A 111 11.93 7.67 -12.07
CA THR A 111 11.49 8.23 -13.34
C THR A 111 11.71 9.73 -13.41
N THR A 112 11.87 10.23 -14.65
CA THR A 112 11.90 11.65 -14.99
C THR A 112 10.76 12.00 -15.94
N LEU A 113 10.51 13.27 -16.19
CA LEU A 113 9.50 13.69 -17.17
C LEU A 113 9.79 13.18 -18.58
N ASP A 114 11.07 12.97 -18.91
CA ASP A 114 11.50 12.56 -20.26
C ASP A 114 11.33 11.04 -20.49
N ASP A 115 11.56 10.21 -19.44
CA ASP A 115 11.56 8.76 -19.56
C ASP A 115 10.30 8.07 -19.02
N ARG A 116 9.42 8.82 -18.34
CA ARG A 116 8.22 8.28 -17.67
C ARG A 116 7.29 7.45 -18.57
N LEU A 117 7.12 7.84 -19.84
CA LEU A 117 6.24 7.10 -20.73
C LEU A 117 6.81 5.71 -21.04
N GLU A 118 8.11 5.63 -21.37
CA GLU A 118 8.76 4.36 -21.67
C GLU A 118 8.75 3.42 -20.44
N LYS A 119 9.11 3.95 -19.28
CA LYS A 119 9.12 3.20 -18.02
C LYS A 119 7.71 2.76 -17.61
N GLY A 120 6.72 3.63 -17.74
CA GLY A 120 5.32 3.28 -17.44
C GLY A 120 4.77 2.18 -18.35
N ILE A 121 5.12 2.18 -19.63
CA ILE A 121 4.76 1.09 -20.56
C ILE A 121 5.41 -0.22 -20.11
N LYS A 122 6.68 -0.19 -19.71
CA LYS A 122 7.38 -1.37 -19.20
C LYS A 122 6.76 -1.90 -17.91
N ALA A 123 6.46 -1.01 -16.95
CA ALA A 123 5.80 -1.36 -15.70
C ALA A 123 4.42 -1.98 -15.94
N GLN A 124 3.61 -1.35 -16.79
CA GLN A 124 2.29 -1.84 -17.15
C GLN A 124 2.35 -3.22 -17.85
N ALA A 125 3.30 -3.43 -18.76
CA ALA A 125 3.50 -4.72 -19.42
C ALA A 125 3.97 -5.80 -18.43
N LYS A 126 4.82 -5.45 -17.48
CA LYS A 126 5.29 -6.38 -16.43
C LYS A 126 4.14 -6.86 -15.53
N ILE A 127 3.22 -5.96 -15.16
CA ILE A 127 2.13 -6.25 -14.22
C ILE A 127 0.95 -6.93 -14.93
N LEU A 128 0.55 -6.41 -16.09
CA LEU A 128 -0.68 -6.80 -16.78
C LEU A 128 -0.45 -7.70 -18.01
N GLY A 129 0.79 -7.85 -18.44
CA GLY A 129 1.17 -8.69 -19.59
C GLY A 129 1.60 -7.89 -20.84
N GLU A 130 2.37 -8.55 -21.70
CA GLU A 130 3.01 -7.94 -22.88
C GLU A 130 2.04 -7.27 -23.89
N HIS A 131 0.78 -7.73 -23.93
CA HIS A 131 -0.25 -7.13 -24.78
C HIS A 131 -0.51 -5.65 -24.45
N MET A 132 -0.16 -5.20 -23.26
CA MET A 132 -0.30 -3.80 -22.85
C MET A 132 0.62 -2.87 -23.65
N LYS A 133 1.72 -3.37 -24.21
CA LYS A 133 2.61 -2.58 -25.08
C LYS A 133 1.90 -2.06 -26.35
N GLU A 134 0.87 -2.75 -26.80
CA GLU A 134 0.05 -2.32 -27.94
C GLU A 134 -1.20 -1.54 -27.51
N ALA A 135 -1.75 -1.83 -26.33
CA ALA A 135 -2.98 -1.22 -25.84
C ALA A 135 -2.87 0.31 -25.67
N TRP A 136 -1.71 0.83 -25.30
CA TRP A 136 -1.51 2.28 -25.16
C TRP A 136 -1.56 3.02 -26.48
N LYS A 137 -1.30 2.35 -27.61
CA LYS A 137 -1.38 2.92 -28.96
C LYS A 137 -2.83 3.14 -29.41
N ALA A 138 -3.73 2.29 -28.92
CA ALA A 138 -5.13 2.26 -29.32
C ALA A 138 -6.00 3.31 -28.62
N SER A 139 -5.55 3.89 -27.52
CA SER A 139 -6.36 4.80 -26.70
C SER A 139 -5.54 5.92 -26.07
N HIS A 140 -6.06 7.15 -26.20
CA HIS A 140 -5.49 8.33 -25.51
C HIS A 140 -5.44 8.16 -24.00
N ILE A 141 -6.46 7.55 -23.41
CA ILE A 141 -6.56 7.30 -21.96
C ILE A 141 -5.47 6.32 -21.54
N ASN A 142 -5.30 5.19 -22.22
CA ASN A 142 -4.26 4.21 -21.90
C ASN A 142 -2.85 4.81 -21.95
N ARG A 143 -2.58 5.65 -22.95
CA ARG A 143 -1.30 6.35 -23.06
C ARG A 143 -1.09 7.31 -21.89
N TRP A 144 -2.11 8.05 -21.50
CA TRP A 144 -2.07 8.97 -20.39
C TRP A 144 -1.85 8.25 -19.06
N LEU A 145 -2.56 7.13 -18.82
CA LEU A 145 -2.39 6.29 -17.64
C LEU A 145 -0.97 5.71 -17.55
N ALA A 146 -0.44 5.18 -18.64
CA ALA A 146 0.93 4.65 -18.67
C ALA A 146 1.96 5.72 -18.29
N ALA A 147 1.84 6.94 -18.82
CA ALA A 147 2.79 8.01 -18.58
C ALA A 147 2.64 8.70 -17.23
N ASN A 148 1.43 8.76 -16.66
CA ASN A 148 1.14 9.61 -15.50
C ASN A 148 0.77 8.84 -14.24
N CYS A 149 0.25 7.63 -14.35
CA CYS A 149 -0.07 6.79 -13.19
C CYS A 149 1.00 5.70 -13.00
N PHE A 150 1.15 4.80 -13.96
CA PHE A 150 2.09 3.68 -13.82
C PHE A 150 3.56 4.11 -13.71
N ALA A 151 3.97 5.16 -14.40
CA ALA A 151 5.35 5.66 -14.31
C ALA A 151 5.62 6.49 -13.07
N SER A 152 4.63 7.22 -12.57
CA SER A 152 4.85 8.15 -11.46
C SER A 152 4.69 7.51 -10.08
N MET A 153 3.85 6.49 -9.97
CA MET A 153 3.46 5.91 -8.68
C MET A 153 3.91 4.46 -8.48
N LEU A 154 4.13 3.70 -9.56
CA LEU A 154 4.43 2.27 -9.46
C LEU A 154 5.91 1.90 -9.68
N GLU A 155 6.74 2.81 -10.22
CA GLU A 155 8.19 2.56 -10.41
C GLU A 155 9.06 3.05 -9.25
N GLY A 156 8.57 3.09 -8.05
CA GLY A 156 9.35 3.60 -6.90
C GLY A 156 9.73 2.47 -6.05
N SER A 157 9.86 1.43 -5.84
CA SER A 157 10.41 0.68 -4.67
C SER A 157 9.67 -0.57 -4.16
N LEU A 158 8.78 -1.14 -4.94
CA LEU A 158 8.27 -2.48 -4.58
C LEU A 158 8.80 -3.57 -5.50
#